data_505c89b2c263a8520d028dd61897e567
#
_entry.id   505c89b2c263a8520d028dd61897e567
#
_cell.length_a   1.000
_cell.length_b   1.000
_cell.length_c   1.000
_cell.angle_alpha   90.00
_cell.angle_beta   90.00
_cell.angle_gamma   90.00
#
_symmetry.space_group_name_H-M   'P 1'
#
loop_
_entity.id
_entity.type
_entity.pdbx_description
1 polymer ?
#
loop_
_entity_poly.entity_id
_entity_poly.type
_entity_poly.pdbx_seq_one_letter_code
_entity_poly.pdbx_strand_id
1 'polypeptide(L)'
;MEHSILNRVKLFFLFLVFIVVLPSVFSVATRDDAVAAIAIAESDIQAMVLDNLSVSSVSDSLVAANKALERADFALLLAQNSSGELADKAKEILKGLDYVGFSYDDVLNYTNAISERKSRAYLIVDSIKVLGLKIDDYNYQGVNTTSSEEFLDNAKVSFGKERYDEAQSFISSADSELESRKAEIVAVNVLVNSSKGFFERNWHQLLFLFVFFGVIGFFVFRKVRAFRLRKKLISFRAQKVAVLRLKKKAQVDRFKKRTLSGMLYNIKMDLYEKKLVSIEHNLPVLKGKLERYGLKDLKNLKD
;
A
#
# COMPACT_ATOMS: atom_id res chain seq x y z
N MET A 1 -25.09 60.46 8.23
CA MET A 1 -23.94 60.98 9.01
C MET A 1 -23.26 59.89 9.84
N GLU A 2 -23.94 58.89 10.38
CA GLU A 2 -23.36 57.87 11.26
C GLU A 2 -22.31 56.94 10.61
N HIS A 3 -22.49 56.57 9.35
CA HIS A 3 -21.52 55.67 8.66
C HIS A 3 -20.12 56.32 8.46
N SER A 4 -20.05 57.64 8.37
CA SER A 4 -18.77 58.37 8.20
C SER A 4 -17.97 58.43 9.50
N ILE A 5 -18.63 58.48 10.65
CA ILE A 5 -18.00 58.52 11.98
C ILE A 5 -17.44 57.14 12.34
N LEU A 6 -18.22 56.06 12.06
CA LEU A 6 -17.79 54.68 12.33
C LEU A 6 -16.56 54.25 11.53
N ASN A 7 -16.46 54.70 10.26
CA ASN A 7 -15.26 54.46 9.45
C ASN A 7 -14.03 55.21 9.92
N ARG A 8 -14.21 56.43 10.42
CA ARG A 8 -13.08 57.22 10.99
C ARG A 8 -12.59 56.66 12.30
N VAL A 9 -13.46 56.10 13.15
CA VAL A 9 -13.10 55.42 14.39
C VAL A 9 -12.37 54.09 14.09
N LYS A 10 -12.82 53.29 13.12
CA LYS A 10 -12.10 52.09 12.69
C LYS A 10 -10.72 52.39 12.11
N LEU A 11 -10.60 53.42 11.29
CA LEU A 11 -9.31 53.85 10.72
C LEU A 11 -8.35 54.32 11.80
N PHE A 12 -8.84 55.06 12.81
CA PHE A 12 -8.04 55.52 13.94
C PHE A 12 -7.58 54.36 14.82
N PHE A 13 -8.44 53.37 15.06
CA PHE A 13 -8.09 52.15 15.84
C PHE A 13 -7.05 51.30 15.08
N LEU A 14 -7.17 51.20 13.76
CA LEU A 14 -6.23 50.48 12.91
C LEU A 14 -4.86 51.15 12.86
N PHE A 15 -4.85 52.54 12.86
CA PHE A 15 -3.64 53.33 12.92
C PHE A 15 -2.98 53.25 14.32
N LEU A 16 -3.77 53.18 15.39
CA LEU A 16 -3.26 53.05 16.77
C LEU A 16 -2.67 51.65 17.01
N VAL A 17 -3.28 50.61 16.47
CA VAL A 17 -2.72 49.24 16.48
C VAL A 17 -1.42 49.17 15.69
N PHE A 18 -1.35 49.88 14.54
CA PHE A 18 -0.16 49.93 13.72
C PHE A 18 1.00 50.66 14.44
N ILE A 19 0.72 51.75 15.19
CA ILE A 19 1.74 52.50 15.98
C ILE A 19 2.23 51.68 17.17
N VAL A 20 1.38 50.86 17.81
CA VAL A 20 1.78 50.01 18.96
C VAL A 20 2.57 48.81 18.52
N VAL A 21 2.33 48.28 17.32
CA VAL A 21 3.02 47.07 16.80
C VAL A 21 4.36 47.42 16.13
N LEU A 22 4.51 48.63 15.57
CA LEU A 22 5.72 49.07 14.86
C LEU A 22 7.02 49.13 15.70
N PRO A 23 7.01 49.56 16.97
CA PRO A 23 8.27 49.60 17.74
C PRO A 23 8.85 48.24 18.13
N SER A 24 8.07 47.19 18.10
CA SER A 24 8.54 45.84 18.47
C SER A 24 9.29 45.10 17.35
N VAL A 25 9.37 45.67 16.13
CA VAL A 25 9.93 44.97 14.95
C VAL A 25 11.40 45.28 14.68
N PHE A 26 11.99 46.32 15.34
CA PHE A 26 13.39 46.70 15.13
C PHE A 26 14.13 47.02 16.45
N SER A 27 14.07 46.08 17.40
CA SER A 27 15.02 46.08 18.50
C SER A 27 16.33 45.49 17.98
N VAL A 28 17.33 46.32 17.78
CA VAL A 28 18.71 45.85 17.55
C VAL A 28 19.17 45.12 18.80
N ALA A 29 19.63 43.90 18.67
CA ALA A 29 20.11 43.10 19.79
C ALA A 29 21.24 43.82 20.54
N THR A 30 21.14 43.85 21.87
CA THR A 30 22.20 44.41 22.71
C THR A 30 23.20 43.32 23.10
N ARG A 31 24.37 43.77 23.62
CA ARG A 31 25.38 42.85 24.16
C ARG A 31 24.82 41.97 25.29
N ASP A 32 24.02 42.58 26.16
CA ASP A 32 23.42 41.89 27.28
C ASP A 32 22.42 40.80 26.86
N ASP A 33 21.64 41.10 25.82
CA ASP A 33 20.74 40.12 25.19
C ASP A 33 21.52 38.94 24.62
N ALA A 34 22.63 39.18 23.94
CA ALA A 34 23.49 38.18 23.34
C ALA A 34 24.14 37.29 24.42
N VAL A 35 24.65 37.88 25.50
CA VAL A 35 25.24 37.13 26.61
C VAL A 35 24.17 36.28 27.33
N ALA A 36 22.99 36.82 27.57
CA ALA A 36 21.88 36.09 28.18
C ALA A 36 21.44 34.92 27.29
N ALA A 37 21.38 35.13 25.97
CA ALA A 37 21.04 34.07 25.03
C ALA A 37 22.06 32.92 24.99
N ILE A 38 23.36 33.23 25.09
CA ILE A 38 24.42 32.21 25.21
C ILE A 38 24.24 31.40 26.50
N ALA A 39 24.00 32.06 27.64
CA ALA A 39 23.77 31.34 28.89
C ALA A 39 22.55 30.39 28.85
N ILE A 40 21.48 30.80 28.18
CA ILE A 40 20.31 29.95 27.91
C ILE A 40 20.71 28.76 27.01
N ALA A 41 21.45 28.99 25.94
CA ALA A 41 21.90 27.96 25.02
C ALA A 41 22.82 26.93 25.70
N GLU A 42 23.71 27.36 26.59
CA GLU A 42 24.52 26.46 27.41
C GLU A 42 23.66 25.59 28.35
N SER A 43 22.68 26.18 29.00
CA SER A 43 21.71 25.42 29.82
C SER A 43 20.91 24.42 28.96
N ASP A 44 20.51 24.80 27.75
CA ASP A 44 19.81 23.93 26.83
C ASP A 44 20.65 22.72 26.41
N ILE A 45 21.93 22.95 26.12
CA ILE A 45 22.88 21.86 25.79
C ILE A 45 23.11 20.95 26.99
N GLN A 46 23.26 21.52 28.18
CA GLN A 46 23.40 20.69 29.43
C GLN A 46 22.17 19.82 29.64
N ALA A 47 20.95 20.32 29.45
CA ALA A 47 19.74 19.53 29.55
C ALA A 47 19.73 18.36 28.52
N MET A 48 20.11 18.63 27.27
CA MET A 48 20.22 17.58 26.24
C MET A 48 21.26 16.48 26.63
N VAL A 49 22.41 16.88 27.19
CA VAL A 49 23.43 15.95 27.67
C VAL A 49 22.92 15.08 28.80
N LEU A 50 22.20 15.66 29.77
CA LEU A 50 21.61 14.91 30.87
C LEU A 50 20.59 13.88 30.41
N ASP A 51 19.87 14.17 29.33
CA ASP A 51 18.90 13.27 28.70
C ASP A 51 19.55 12.31 27.67
N ASN A 52 20.88 12.23 27.62
CA ASN A 52 21.65 11.41 26.68
C ASN A 52 21.35 11.69 25.20
N LEU A 53 21.01 12.93 24.87
CA LEU A 53 20.82 13.34 23.50
C LEU A 53 22.16 13.72 22.83
N SER A 54 22.29 13.50 21.54
CA SER A 54 23.45 13.97 20.78
C SER A 54 23.47 15.48 20.74
N VAL A 55 24.62 16.09 21.03
CA VAL A 55 24.82 17.53 21.11
C VAL A 55 25.91 18.06 20.19
N SER A 56 26.38 17.24 19.23
CA SER A 56 27.52 17.61 18.37
C SER A 56 27.26 18.89 17.61
N SER A 57 26.16 18.93 16.88
CA SER A 57 25.79 20.06 16.03
C SER A 57 25.40 21.32 16.84
N VAL A 58 24.75 21.15 18.00
CA VAL A 58 24.40 22.31 18.86
C VAL A 58 25.65 22.86 19.57
N SER A 59 26.62 22.03 19.90
CA SER A 59 27.92 22.47 20.41
C SER A 59 28.70 23.30 19.38
N ASP A 60 28.70 22.88 18.11
CA ASP A 60 29.29 23.65 17.02
C ASP A 60 28.58 25.02 16.87
N SER A 61 27.26 25.05 16.99
CA SER A 61 26.47 26.29 16.97
C SER A 61 26.80 27.20 18.15
N LEU A 62 27.04 26.65 19.36
CA LEU A 62 27.47 27.42 20.52
C LEU A 62 28.85 28.03 20.32
N VAL A 63 29.79 27.28 19.76
CA VAL A 63 31.14 27.79 19.39
C VAL A 63 31.00 28.92 18.37
N ALA A 64 30.12 28.79 17.40
CA ALA A 64 29.85 29.85 16.42
C ALA A 64 29.24 31.12 17.08
N ALA A 65 28.28 30.92 18.02
CA ALA A 65 27.68 32.01 18.80
C ALA A 65 28.73 32.77 19.61
N ASN A 66 29.62 32.06 20.31
CA ASN A 66 30.70 32.69 21.10
C ASN A 66 31.67 33.47 20.19
N LYS A 67 32.04 32.93 19.02
CA LYS A 67 32.87 33.63 18.05
C LYS A 67 32.15 34.87 17.47
N ALA A 68 30.84 34.80 17.27
CA ALA A 68 30.06 35.92 16.82
C ALA A 68 30.02 37.03 17.88
N LEU A 69 29.87 36.69 19.17
CA LEU A 69 29.95 37.63 20.29
C LEU A 69 31.31 38.34 20.35
N GLU A 70 32.41 37.59 20.28
CA GLU A 70 33.79 38.14 20.25
C GLU A 70 33.97 39.15 19.09
N ARG A 71 33.46 38.81 17.90
CA ARG A 71 33.55 39.68 16.73
C ARG A 71 32.71 40.94 16.91
N ALA A 72 31.48 40.82 17.44
CA ALA A 72 30.61 41.96 17.72
C ALA A 72 31.23 42.88 18.80
N ASP A 73 31.77 42.33 19.87
CA ASP A 73 32.48 43.07 20.93
C ASP A 73 33.73 43.78 20.34
N PHE A 74 34.51 43.11 19.48
CA PHE A 74 35.65 43.74 18.81
C PHE A 74 35.24 44.89 17.90
N ALA A 75 34.17 44.74 17.13
CA ALA A 75 33.62 45.78 16.28
C ALA A 75 33.15 47.02 17.10
N LEU A 76 32.51 46.74 18.26
CA LEU A 76 32.10 47.82 19.19
C LEU A 76 33.29 48.58 19.77
N LEU A 77 34.35 47.83 20.22
CA LEU A 77 35.59 48.42 20.73
C LEU A 77 36.29 49.29 19.67
N LEU A 78 36.34 48.84 18.41
CA LEU A 78 36.90 49.62 17.30
C LEU A 78 36.07 50.89 17.06
N ALA A 79 34.75 50.78 17.08
CA ALA A 79 33.85 51.93 16.89
C ALA A 79 33.98 52.96 18.02
N GLN A 80 34.22 52.54 19.27
CA GLN A 80 34.36 53.42 20.43
C GLN A 80 35.74 54.07 20.55
N ASN A 81 36.83 53.33 20.20
CA ASN A 81 38.20 53.80 20.39
C ASN A 81 38.80 54.51 19.18
N SER A 82 38.16 54.51 18.05
CA SER A 82 38.64 55.17 16.83
C SER A 82 38.10 56.58 16.75
N SER A 83 38.94 57.58 17.01
CA SER A 83 38.70 59.01 16.73
C SER A 83 39.60 59.43 15.56
N GLY A 84 39.01 60.13 14.59
CA GLY A 84 39.76 60.67 13.43
C GLY A 84 40.03 59.66 12.30
N GLU A 85 41.14 59.82 11.63
CA GLU A 85 41.52 59.01 10.44
C GLU A 85 41.58 57.51 10.66
N LEU A 86 41.79 57.06 11.91
CA LEU A 86 41.77 55.63 12.31
C LEU A 86 40.33 55.10 12.33
N ALA A 87 39.34 55.91 12.66
CA ALA A 87 37.92 55.49 12.61
C ALA A 87 37.46 55.23 11.18
N ASP A 88 37.90 56.04 10.23
CA ASP A 88 37.53 55.87 8.85
C ASP A 88 38.24 54.68 8.20
N LYS A 89 39.50 54.42 8.55
CA LYS A 89 40.21 53.18 8.15
C LYS A 89 39.62 51.94 8.78
N ALA A 90 39.22 51.99 10.06
CA ALA A 90 38.56 50.87 10.71
C ALA A 90 37.18 50.57 10.07
N LYS A 91 36.42 51.60 9.70
CA LYS A 91 35.16 51.44 8.93
C LYS A 91 35.40 50.91 7.54
N GLU A 92 36.48 51.26 6.87
CA GLU A 92 36.84 50.77 5.55
C GLU A 92 37.28 49.31 5.59
N ILE A 93 38.05 48.92 6.62
CA ILE A 93 38.41 47.50 6.89
C ILE A 93 37.15 46.68 7.24
N LEU A 94 36.26 47.21 8.07
CA LEU A 94 34.99 46.57 8.40
C LEU A 94 34.06 46.47 7.17
N LYS A 95 34.09 47.45 6.26
CA LYS A 95 33.38 47.38 4.97
C LYS A 95 33.95 46.34 4.00
N GLY A 96 35.28 46.15 4.01
CA GLY A 96 35.96 45.21 3.15
C GLY A 96 35.89 43.73 3.65
N LEU A 97 35.60 43.53 4.92
CA LEU A 97 35.30 42.24 5.51
C LEU A 97 33.78 42.11 5.52
N ASP A 98 33.20 41.64 4.45
CA ASP A 98 31.73 41.41 4.38
C ASP A 98 31.05 41.54 5.75
N TYR A 99 30.22 42.58 5.96
CA TYR A 99 29.61 43.00 7.25
C TYR A 99 28.70 41.95 7.91
N VAL A 100 28.67 40.75 7.36
CA VAL A 100 27.96 39.59 7.85
C VAL A 100 28.78 38.95 8.96
N GLY A 101 28.38 39.13 10.21
CA GLY A 101 28.98 38.44 11.37
C GLY A 101 29.58 39.36 12.44
N PHE A 102 29.24 40.66 12.45
CA PHE A 102 29.67 41.62 13.48
C PHE A 102 28.48 42.23 14.26
N SER A 103 27.33 41.53 14.24
CA SER A 103 26.12 41.95 14.94
C SER A 103 25.81 40.99 16.07
N TYR A 104 25.28 41.48 17.18
CA TYR A 104 24.71 40.66 18.23
C TYR A 104 23.48 39.88 17.74
N ASP A 105 22.85 40.30 16.65
CA ASP A 105 21.77 39.51 16.02
C ASP A 105 22.27 38.17 15.47
N ASP A 106 23.53 38.04 15.04
CA ASP A 106 24.12 36.80 14.63
C ASP A 106 24.25 35.82 15.81
N VAL A 107 24.57 36.33 17.02
CA VAL A 107 24.59 35.52 18.24
C VAL A 107 23.21 34.98 18.53
N LEU A 108 22.19 35.81 18.45
CA LEU A 108 20.80 35.41 18.67
C LEU A 108 20.35 34.38 17.63
N ASN A 109 20.77 34.51 16.37
CA ASN A 109 20.45 33.51 15.36
C ASN A 109 21.04 32.15 15.67
N TYR A 110 22.31 32.07 16.11
CA TYR A 110 22.93 30.80 16.51
C TYR A 110 22.29 30.21 17.77
N THR A 111 21.99 31.02 18.79
CA THR A 111 21.37 30.54 20.03
C THR A 111 19.91 30.12 19.82
N ASN A 112 19.15 30.81 18.96
CA ASN A 112 17.82 30.40 18.56
C ASN A 112 17.84 29.09 17.79
N ALA A 113 18.82 28.87 16.92
CA ALA A 113 18.99 27.59 16.23
C ALA A 113 19.25 26.42 17.21
N ILE A 114 19.99 26.67 18.31
CA ILE A 114 20.20 25.67 19.38
C ILE A 114 18.86 25.32 20.06
N SER A 115 18.09 26.32 20.48
CA SER A 115 16.80 26.14 21.13
C SER A 115 15.77 25.43 20.23
N GLU A 116 15.73 25.80 18.96
CA GLU A 116 14.90 25.13 17.97
C GLU A 116 15.30 23.67 17.81
N ARG A 117 16.61 23.40 17.69
CA ARG A 117 17.13 22.04 17.53
C ARG A 117 16.88 21.17 18.77
N LYS A 118 17.01 21.75 19.97
CA LYS A 118 16.59 21.10 21.23
C LYS A 118 15.12 20.71 21.17
N SER A 119 14.24 21.67 20.85
CA SER A 119 12.80 21.44 20.78
C SER A 119 12.45 20.31 19.79
N ARG A 120 13.07 20.30 18.62
CA ARG A 120 12.91 19.24 17.62
C ARG A 120 13.40 17.89 18.16
N ALA A 121 14.54 17.83 18.85
CA ALA A 121 15.06 16.60 19.42
C ALA A 121 14.07 15.97 20.40
N TYR A 122 13.53 16.75 21.33
CA TYR A 122 12.53 16.26 22.28
C TYR A 122 11.25 15.80 21.62
N LEU A 123 10.75 16.52 20.61
CA LEU A 123 9.57 16.11 19.84
C LEU A 123 9.77 14.75 19.15
N ILE A 124 10.97 14.50 18.59
CA ILE A 124 11.28 13.24 17.95
C ILE A 124 11.40 12.10 18.96
N VAL A 125 12.03 12.35 20.11
CA VAL A 125 12.11 11.37 21.21
C VAL A 125 10.72 10.94 21.66
N ASP A 126 9.83 11.90 21.89
CA ASP A 126 8.45 11.62 22.28
C ASP A 126 7.71 10.87 21.17
N SER A 127 7.90 11.27 19.91
CA SER A 127 7.30 10.58 18.77
C SER A 127 7.77 9.14 18.64
N ILE A 128 9.07 8.87 18.79
CA ILE A 128 9.65 7.52 18.82
C ILE A 128 9.04 6.68 19.93
N LYS A 129 8.91 7.26 21.12
CA LYS A 129 8.32 6.58 22.29
C LYS A 129 6.83 6.24 22.05
N VAL A 130 6.06 7.21 21.59
CA VAL A 130 4.63 7.02 21.29
C VAL A 130 4.44 5.98 20.18
N LEU A 131 5.25 6.04 19.13
CA LEU A 131 5.21 5.07 18.05
C LEU A 131 5.58 3.66 18.54
N GLY A 132 6.59 3.53 19.40
CA GLY A 132 6.94 2.25 20.03
C GLY A 132 5.78 1.63 20.80
N LEU A 133 5.12 2.42 21.66
CA LEU A 133 3.94 1.96 22.39
C LEU A 133 2.78 1.57 21.45
N LYS A 134 2.60 2.30 20.36
CA LYS A 134 1.57 2.00 19.36
C LYS A 134 1.88 0.69 18.60
N ILE A 135 3.14 0.44 18.29
CA ILE A 135 3.61 -0.82 17.67
C ILE A 135 3.33 -1.99 18.62
N ASP A 136 3.68 -1.87 19.90
CA ASP A 136 3.45 -2.91 20.92
C ASP A 136 1.95 -3.23 21.06
N ASP A 137 1.10 -2.21 21.11
CA ASP A 137 -0.36 -2.37 21.19
C ASP A 137 -0.93 -3.09 19.96
N TYR A 138 -0.48 -2.71 18.77
CA TYR A 138 -0.93 -3.33 17.53
C TYR A 138 -0.42 -4.76 17.38
N ASN A 139 0.80 -5.04 17.80
CA ASN A 139 1.35 -6.39 17.85
C ASN A 139 0.52 -7.28 18.79
N TYR A 140 0.14 -6.76 19.97
CA TYR A 140 -0.75 -7.46 20.91
C TYR A 140 -2.14 -7.75 20.28
N GLN A 141 -2.63 -6.89 19.39
CA GLN A 141 -3.87 -7.07 18.64
C GLN A 141 -3.72 -8.04 17.46
N GLY A 142 -2.52 -8.59 17.23
CA GLY A 142 -2.24 -9.52 16.14
C GLY A 142 -2.01 -8.86 14.76
N VAL A 143 -1.75 -7.55 14.75
CA VAL A 143 -1.34 -6.83 13.54
C VAL A 143 0.12 -7.15 13.25
N ASN A 144 0.46 -7.41 11.99
CA ASN A 144 1.87 -7.56 11.59
C ASN A 144 2.56 -6.19 11.61
N THR A 145 3.47 -5.99 12.56
CA THR A 145 4.19 -4.74 12.82
C THR A 145 5.63 -4.72 12.30
N THR A 146 6.11 -5.81 11.67
CA THR A 146 7.53 -5.98 11.29
C THR A 146 8.09 -4.81 10.46
N SER A 147 7.36 -4.33 9.46
CA SER A 147 7.81 -3.20 8.64
C SER A 147 7.87 -1.90 9.44
N SER A 148 6.91 -1.69 10.34
CA SER A 148 6.87 -0.49 11.19
C SER A 148 7.96 -0.50 12.25
N GLU A 149 8.34 -1.66 12.77
CA GLU A 149 9.49 -1.84 13.65
C GLU A 149 10.80 -1.48 12.93
N GLU A 150 10.98 -1.91 11.68
CA GLU A 150 12.13 -1.54 10.86
C GLU A 150 12.20 -0.02 10.63
N PHE A 151 11.09 0.63 10.32
CA PHE A 151 11.05 2.09 10.20
C PHE A 151 11.35 2.78 11.54
N LEU A 152 10.85 2.27 12.67
CA LEU A 152 11.16 2.81 14.00
C LEU A 152 12.65 2.71 14.32
N ASP A 153 13.30 1.61 13.98
CA ASP A 153 14.74 1.44 14.21
C ASP A 153 15.55 2.37 13.28
N ASN A 154 15.15 2.54 12.03
CA ASN A 154 15.76 3.52 11.14
C ASN A 154 15.59 4.96 11.66
N ALA A 155 14.41 5.28 12.25
CA ALA A 155 14.17 6.58 12.89
C ALA A 155 15.13 6.81 14.06
N LYS A 156 15.33 5.79 14.94
CA LYS A 156 16.29 5.87 16.06
C LYS A 156 17.73 6.07 15.57
N VAL A 157 18.12 5.36 14.51
CA VAL A 157 19.47 5.50 13.91
C VAL A 157 19.68 6.90 13.33
N SER A 158 18.68 7.42 12.58
CA SER A 158 18.76 8.77 11.99
C SER A 158 18.74 9.85 13.08
N PHE A 159 17.96 9.66 14.13
CA PHE A 159 17.92 10.53 15.31
C PHE A 159 19.29 10.57 16.01
N GLY A 160 19.92 9.42 16.25
CA GLY A 160 21.26 9.36 16.86
C GLY A 160 22.36 10.02 16.01
N LYS A 161 22.11 10.19 14.70
CA LYS A 161 22.99 10.95 13.78
C LYS A 161 22.57 12.42 13.63
N GLU A 162 21.69 12.92 14.46
CA GLU A 162 21.12 14.28 14.44
C GLU A 162 20.41 14.65 13.11
N ARG A 163 19.95 13.64 12.33
CA ARG A 163 19.19 13.81 11.09
C ARG A 163 17.70 13.82 11.40
N TYR A 164 17.23 14.89 12.01
CA TYR A 164 15.88 14.99 12.56
C TYR A 164 14.77 14.91 11.52
N ASP A 165 14.99 15.51 10.34
CA ASP A 165 14.00 15.46 9.24
C ASP A 165 13.85 14.03 8.70
N GLU A 166 14.97 13.29 8.59
CA GLU A 166 14.97 11.89 8.17
C GLU A 166 14.31 10.99 9.22
N ALA A 167 14.62 11.21 10.50
CA ALA A 167 13.96 10.49 11.60
C ALA A 167 12.44 10.72 11.59
N GLN A 168 12.00 11.96 11.42
CA GLN A 168 10.59 12.30 11.32
C GLN A 168 9.90 11.64 10.11
N SER A 169 10.59 11.53 8.99
CA SER A 169 10.08 10.83 7.80
C SER A 169 9.87 9.34 8.06
N PHE A 170 10.82 8.68 8.74
CA PHE A 170 10.68 7.28 9.12
C PHE A 170 9.53 7.07 10.13
N ILE A 171 9.37 7.95 11.11
CA ILE A 171 8.26 7.91 12.07
C ILE A 171 6.92 8.00 11.33
N SER A 172 6.80 8.93 10.38
CA SER A 172 5.57 9.11 9.60
C SER A 172 5.28 7.89 8.72
N SER A 173 6.33 7.28 8.15
CA SER A 173 6.21 6.06 7.34
C SER A 173 5.75 4.87 8.18
N ALA A 174 6.32 4.71 9.37
CA ALA A 174 5.94 3.67 10.33
C ALA A 174 4.47 3.81 10.76
N ASP A 175 4.05 5.02 11.09
CA ASP A 175 2.68 5.30 11.52
C ASP A 175 1.66 5.03 10.39
N SER A 176 1.98 5.45 9.17
CA SER A 176 1.15 5.19 7.99
C SER A 176 1.02 3.70 7.69
N GLU A 177 2.11 2.93 7.81
CA GLU A 177 2.10 1.48 7.61
C GLU A 177 1.24 0.79 8.67
N LEU A 178 1.36 1.17 9.95
CA LEU A 178 0.53 0.64 11.04
C LEU A 178 -0.95 0.87 10.80
N GLU A 179 -1.35 2.09 10.43
CA GLU A 179 -2.75 2.41 10.15
C GLU A 179 -3.28 1.63 8.94
N SER A 180 -2.45 1.45 7.89
CA SER A 180 -2.79 0.63 6.73
C SER A 180 -3.05 -0.83 7.13
N ARG A 181 -2.15 -1.44 7.91
CA ARG A 181 -2.30 -2.82 8.39
C ARG A 181 -3.51 -3.01 9.29
N LYS A 182 -3.75 -2.05 10.18
CA LYS A 182 -4.97 -2.07 11.01
C LYS A 182 -6.24 -2.00 10.16
N ALA A 183 -6.27 -1.13 9.16
CA ALA A 183 -7.41 -1.01 8.26
C ALA A 183 -7.68 -2.33 7.51
N GLU A 184 -6.64 -3.04 7.06
CA GLU A 184 -6.75 -4.36 6.44
C GLU A 184 -7.43 -5.37 7.39
N ILE A 185 -6.97 -5.46 8.65
CA ILE A 185 -7.55 -6.38 9.65
C ILE A 185 -9.00 -6.02 9.97
N VAL A 186 -9.30 -4.73 10.13
CA VAL A 186 -10.68 -4.27 10.37
C VAL A 186 -11.57 -4.63 9.17
N ALA A 187 -11.12 -4.41 7.93
CA ALA A 187 -11.86 -4.77 6.73
C ALA A 187 -12.13 -6.28 6.65
N VAL A 188 -11.13 -7.12 6.93
CA VAL A 188 -11.28 -8.58 6.98
C VAL A 188 -12.27 -8.98 8.08
N ASN A 189 -12.16 -8.43 9.27
CA ASN A 189 -13.06 -8.73 10.39
C ASN A 189 -14.51 -8.31 10.10
N VAL A 190 -14.73 -7.18 9.45
CA VAL A 190 -16.05 -6.74 9.00
C VAL A 190 -16.63 -7.72 7.97
N LEU A 191 -15.82 -8.16 6.99
CA LEU A 191 -16.24 -9.16 6.00
C LEU A 191 -16.57 -10.50 6.65
N VAL A 192 -15.75 -11.00 7.57
CA VAL A 192 -15.97 -12.26 8.29
C VAL A 192 -17.24 -12.18 9.13
N ASN A 193 -17.42 -11.10 9.89
CA ASN A 193 -18.60 -10.94 10.76
C ASN A 193 -19.88 -10.75 9.95
N SER A 194 -19.85 -9.99 8.85
CA SER A 194 -21.00 -9.85 7.97
C SER A 194 -21.36 -11.15 7.26
N SER A 195 -20.34 -11.92 6.82
CA SER A 195 -20.53 -13.25 6.23
C SER A 195 -21.12 -14.22 7.24
N LYS A 196 -20.61 -14.28 8.47
CA LYS A 196 -21.12 -15.12 9.54
C LYS A 196 -22.58 -14.80 9.85
N GLY A 197 -22.91 -13.51 10.03
CA GLY A 197 -24.30 -13.09 10.27
C GLY A 197 -25.23 -13.36 9.08
N PHE A 198 -24.73 -13.30 7.84
CA PHE A 198 -25.48 -13.69 6.65
C PHE A 198 -25.77 -15.20 6.65
N PHE A 199 -24.77 -16.06 6.91
CA PHE A 199 -24.95 -17.50 6.97
C PHE A 199 -25.87 -17.92 8.12
N GLU A 200 -25.71 -17.36 9.31
CA GLU A 200 -26.56 -17.67 10.46
C GLU A 200 -28.02 -17.29 10.21
N ARG A 201 -28.31 -16.18 9.54
CA ARG A 201 -29.66 -15.72 9.29
C ARG A 201 -30.32 -16.37 8.09
N ASN A 202 -29.55 -16.79 7.08
CA ASN A 202 -30.08 -17.29 5.79
C ASN A 202 -29.76 -18.77 5.52
N TRP A 203 -29.23 -19.52 6.48
CA TRP A 203 -28.83 -20.91 6.26
C TRP A 203 -29.95 -21.81 5.73
N HIS A 204 -31.19 -21.59 6.17
CA HIS A 204 -32.37 -22.29 5.67
C HIS A 204 -32.58 -22.07 4.17
N GLN A 205 -32.45 -20.80 3.74
CA GLN A 205 -32.60 -20.43 2.32
C GLN A 205 -31.45 -21.01 1.48
N LEU A 206 -30.23 -21.00 2.01
CA LEU A 206 -29.06 -21.60 1.35
C LEU A 206 -29.20 -23.12 1.24
N LEU A 207 -29.68 -23.78 2.28
CA LEU A 207 -29.95 -25.21 2.25
C LEU A 207 -31.03 -25.55 1.24
N PHE A 208 -32.14 -24.80 1.19
CA PHE A 208 -33.18 -24.95 0.18
C PHE A 208 -32.63 -24.78 -1.24
N LEU A 209 -31.84 -23.76 -1.45
CA LEU A 209 -31.17 -23.49 -2.74
C LEU A 209 -30.25 -24.64 -3.15
N PHE A 210 -29.47 -25.17 -2.22
CA PHE A 210 -28.58 -26.31 -2.47
C PHE A 210 -29.36 -27.57 -2.84
N VAL A 211 -30.44 -27.89 -2.14
CA VAL A 211 -31.33 -29.00 -2.46
C VAL A 211 -31.98 -28.81 -3.83
N PHE A 212 -32.46 -27.61 -4.13
CA PHE A 212 -33.07 -27.26 -5.41
C PHE A 212 -32.11 -27.46 -6.59
N PHE A 213 -30.89 -26.94 -6.49
CA PHE A 213 -29.86 -27.16 -7.52
C PHE A 213 -29.40 -28.62 -7.60
N GLY A 214 -29.36 -29.33 -6.48
CA GLY A 214 -29.08 -30.75 -6.44
C GLY A 214 -30.12 -31.57 -7.23
N VAL A 215 -31.39 -31.29 -7.04
CA VAL A 215 -32.47 -31.95 -7.77
C VAL A 215 -32.42 -31.61 -9.26
N ILE A 216 -32.25 -30.35 -9.62
CA ILE A 216 -32.12 -29.95 -11.03
C ILE A 216 -30.89 -30.59 -11.66
N GLY A 217 -29.75 -30.58 -10.98
CA GLY A 217 -28.50 -31.21 -11.45
C GLY A 217 -28.68 -32.69 -11.70
N PHE A 218 -29.38 -33.41 -10.82
CA PHE A 218 -29.71 -34.83 -10.98
C PHE A 218 -30.53 -35.07 -12.25
N PHE A 219 -31.59 -34.28 -12.48
CA PHE A 219 -32.43 -34.43 -13.69
C PHE A 219 -31.64 -34.09 -14.97
N VAL A 220 -30.86 -33.03 -14.96
CA VAL A 220 -30.01 -32.65 -16.11
C VAL A 220 -28.98 -33.76 -16.40
N PHE A 221 -28.29 -34.24 -15.38
CA PHE A 221 -27.33 -35.33 -15.53
C PHE A 221 -27.96 -36.59 -16.13
N ARG A 222 -29.15 -36.97 -15.66
CA ARG A 222 -29.91 -38.09 -16.20
C ARG A 222 -30.28 -37.89 -17.68
N LYS A 223 -30.76 -36.69 -18.06
CA LYS A 223 -31.07 -36.33 -19.47
C LYS A 223 -29.83 -36.37 -20.36
N VAL A 224 -28.73 -35.76 -19.92
CA VAL A 224 -27.48 -35.72 -20.70
C VAL A 224 -26.93 -37.11 -20.92
N ARG A 225 -26.95 -37.99 -19.89
CA ARG A 225 -26.50 -39.37 -20.00
C ARG A 225 -27.38 -40.19 -20.96
N ALA A 226 -28.70 -40.02 -20.91
CA ALA A 226 -29.63 -40.63 -21.84
C ALA A 226 -29.40 -40.15 -23.29
N PHE A 227 -29.16 -38.87 -23.50
CA PHE A 227 -28.86 -38.31 -24.83
C PHE A 227 -27.56 -38.90 -25.40
N ARG A 228 -26.50 -38.99 -24.61
CA ARG A 228 -25.23 -39.63 -25.05
C ARG A 228 -25.40 -41.10 -25.43
N LEU A 229 -26.23 -41.86 -24.68
CA LEU A 229 -26.53 -43.24 -25.03
C LEU A 229 -27.33 -43.38 -26.31
N ARG A 230 -28.32 -42.48 -26.55
CA ARG A 230 -29.08 -42.41 -27.83
C ARG A 230 -28.15 -42.17 -29.01
N LYS A 231 -27.26 -41.19 -28.91
CA LYS A 231 -26.30 -40.85 -29.96
C LYS A 231 -25.37 -42.04 -30.29
N LYS A 232 -24.91 -42.78 -29.27
CA LYS A 232 -24.12 -44.00 -29.47
C LYS A 232 -24.94 -45.10 -30.16
N LEU A 233 -26.19 -45.31 -29.77
CA LEU A 233 -27.05 -46.34 -30.36
C LEU A 233 -27.33 -46.05 -31.85
N ILE A 234 -27.60 -44.78 -32.23
CA ILE A 234 -27.79 -44.37 -33.61
C ILE A 234 -26.51 -44.63 -34.43
N SER A 235 -25.33 -44.24 -33.84
CA SER A 235 -24.04 -44.48 -34.50
C SER A 235 -23.78 -45.97 -34.74
N PHE A 236 -24.08 -46.89 -33.79
CA PHE A 236 -23.92 -48.33 -33.98
C PHE A 236 -24.89 -48.90 -35.05
N ARG A 237 -26.16 -48.39 -35.14
CA ARG A 237 -27.08 -48.77 -36.22
C ARG A 237 -26.58 -48.34 -37.58
N ALA A 238 -26.10 -47.08 -37.68
CA ALA A 238 -25.52 -46.61 -38.94
C ALA A 238 -24.30 -47.43 -39.37
N GLN A 239 -23.42 -47.77 -38.40
CA GLN A 239 -22.26 -48.64 -38.67
C GLN A 239 -22.70 -50.04 -39.16
N LYS A 240 -23.75 -50.64 -38.55
CA LYS A 240 -24.27 -51.94 -38.99
C LYS A 240 -24.70 -51.89 -40.44
N VAL A 241 -25.50 -50.89 -40.84
CA VAL A 241 -25.95 -50.70 -42.22
C VAL A 241 -24.77 -50.47 -43.17
N ALA A 242 -23.80 -49.64 -42.78
CA ALA A 242 -22.60 -49.41 -43.60
C ALA A 242 -21.77 -50.67 -43.81
N VAL A 243 -21.54 -51.48 -42.77
CA VAL A 243 -20.80 -52.73 -42.90
C VAL A 243 -21.53 -53.75 -43.76
N LEU A 244 -22.88 -53.85 -43.62
CA LEU A 244 -23.68 -54.73 -44.51
C LEU A 244 -23.59 -54.29 -45.98
N ARG A 245 -23.63 -52.96 -46.28
CA ARG A 245 -23.43 -52.46 -47.64
C ARG A 245 -22.04 -52.80 -48.20
N LEU A 246 -20.99 -52.64 -47.35
CA LEU A 246 -19.62 -53.00 -47.73
C LEU A 246 -19.46 -54.51 -47.99
N LYS A 247 -20.09 -55.37 -47.16
CA LYS A 247 -20.12 -56.82 -47.35
C LYS A 247 -20.76 -57.19 -48.71
N LYS A 248 -21.94 -56.61 -48.98
CA LYS A 248 -22.63 -56.80 -50.27
C LYS A 248 -21.78 -56.30 -51.45
N LYS A 249 -21.14 -55.13 -51.34
CA LYS A 249 -20.23 -54.63 -52.36
C LYS A 249 -19.04 -55.56 -52.62
N ALA A 250 -18.40 -56.07 -51.57
CA ALA A 250 -17.29 -57.01 -51.72
C ALA A 250 -17.72 -58.30 -52.42
N GLN A 251 -18.95 -58.82 -52.16
CA GLN A 251 -19.52 -59.93 -52.86
C GLN A 251 -19.73 -59.65 -54.35
N VAL A 252 -20.32 -58.48 -54.71
CA VAL A 252 -20.51 -58.07 -56.08
C VAL A 252 -19.17 -57.91 -56.80
N ASP A 253 -18.19 -57.28 -56.19
CA ASP A 253 -16.87 -57.08 -56.77
C ASP A 253 -16.11 -58.40 -56.99
N ARG A 254 -16.33 -59.42 -56.14
CA ARG A 254 -15.75 -60.75 -56.30
C ARG A 254 -16.45 -61.59 -57.37
N PHE A 255 -17.77 -61.77 -57.23
CA PHE A 255 -18.50 -62.75 -58.04
C PHE A 255 -19.04 -62.20 -59.35
N LYS A 256 -19.42 -60.90 -59.40
CA LYS A 256 -20.01 -60.29 -60.59
C LYS A 256 -18.98 -59.53 -61.45
N LYS A 257 -18.13 -58.74 -60.82
CA LYS A 257 -17.15 -57.90 -61.50
C LYS A 257 -15.77 -58.56 -61.61
N ARG A 258 -15.49 -59.61 -60.85
CA ARG A 258 -14.21 -60.35 -60.82
C ARG A 258 -12.99 -59.42 -60.59
N THR A 259 -13.19 -58.23 -59.99
CA THR A 259 -12.12 -57.26 -59.73
C THR A 259 -11.38 -57.50 -58.40
N LEU A 260 -11.88 -58.41 -57.53
CA LEU A 260 -11.32 -58.70 -56.23
C LEU A 260 -10.66 -60.08 -56.20
N SER A 261 -9.41 -60.19 -55.75
CA SER A 261 -8.73 -61.48 -55.57
C SER A 261 -9.38 -62.29 -54.42
N GLY A 262 -9.28 -63.65 -54.48
CA GLY A 262 -9.86 -64.53 -53.47
C GLY A 262 -9.34 -64.25 -52.06
N MET A 263 -8.05 -64.04 -51.93
CA MET A 263 -7.40 -63.74 -50.67
C MET A 263 -7.91 -62.42 -50.06
N LEU A 264 -7.98 -61.33 -50.81
CA LEU A 264 -8.51 -60.06 -50.41
C LEU A 264 -10.01 -60.10 -50.06
N TYR A 265 -10.78 -60.91 -50.73
CA TYR A 265 -12.18 -61.14 -50.41
C TYR A 265 -12.34 -61.81 -49.02
N ASN A 266 -11.58 -62.88 -48.74
CA ASN A 266 -11.62 -63.58 -47.43
C ASN A 266 -11.20 -62.63 -46.27
N ILE A 267 -10.13 -61.88 -46.45
CA ILE A 267 -9.70 -60.92 -45.46
C ILE A 267 -10.78 -59.84 -45.16
N LYS A 268 -11.40 -59.28 -46.22
CA LYS A 268 -12.49 -58.29 -46.05
C LYS A 268 -13.72 -58.92 -45.39
N MET A 269 -14.08 -60.12 -45.75
CA MET A 269 -15.25 -60.82 -45.18
C MET A 269 -15.03 -61.10 -43.71
N ASP A 270 -13.88 -61.61 -43.27
CA ASP A 270 -13.54 -61.87 -41.90
C ASP A 270 -13.57 -60.56 -41.05
N LEU A 271 -13.01 -59.45 -41.59
CA LEU A 271 -13.03 -58.15 -40.94
C LEU A 271 -14.45 -57.61 -40.77
N TYR A 272 -15.31 -57.74 -41.79
CA TYR A 272 -16.71 -57.28 -41.72
C TYR A 272 -17.52 -58.14 -40.77
N GLU A 273 -17.30 -59.45 -40.72
CA GLU A 273 -17.97 -60.36 -39.79
C GLU A 273 -17.59 -60.10 -38.35
N LYS A 274 -16.30 -59.92 -38.03
CA LYS A 274 -15.84 -59.52 -36.70
C LYS A 274 -16.47 -58.19 -36.25
N LYS A 275 -16.57 -57.23 -37.16
CA LYS A 275 -17.17 -55.92 -36.85
C LYS A 275 -18.68 -56.03 -36.67
N LEU A 276 -19.39 -56.89 -37.42
CA LEU A 276 -20.81 -57.13 -37.23
C LEU A 276 -21.10 -57.81 -35.90
N VAL A 277 -20.35 -58.84 -35.53
CA VAL A 277 -20.47 -59.54 -34.24
C VAL A 277 -20.29 -58.55 -33.07
N SER A 278 -19.27 -57.68 -33.14
CA SER A 278 -19.05 -56.66 -32.12
C SER A 278 -20.22 -55.69 -32.02
N ILE A 279 -20.78 -55.22 -33.14
CA ILE A 279 -21.94 -54.32 -33.18
C ILE A 279 -23.18 -55.03 -32.62
N GLU A 280 -23.43 -56.26 -33.03
CA GLU A 280 -24.58 -57.06 -32.58
C GLU A 280 -24.54 -57.37 -31.10
N HIS A 281 -23.36 -57.59 -30.53
CA HIS A 281 -23.19 -57.78 -29.09
C HIS A 281 -23.46 -56.47 -28.29
N ASN A 282 -23.01 -55.32 -28.82
CA ASN A 282 -23.12 -54.04 -28.11
C ASN A 282 -24.51 -53.39 -28.21
N LEU A 283 -25.25 -53.63 -29.27
CA LEU A 283 -26.60 -53.07 -29.51
C LEU A 283 -27.60 -53.40 -28.40
N PRO A 284 -27.81 -54.67 -27.97
CA PRO A 284 -28.76 -55.01 -26.91
C PRO A 284 -28.32 -54.44 -25.58
N VAL A 285 -27.00 -54.43 -25.28
CA VAL A 285 -26.48 -53.82 -24.04
C VAL A 285 -26.79 -52.36 -23.94
N LEU A 286 -26.60 -51.60 -25.04
CA LEU A 286 -26.94 -50.18 -25.10
C LEU A 286 -28.44 -49.92 -25.01
N LYS A 287 -29.26 -50.78 -25.64
CA LYS A 287 -30.72 -50.73 -25.55
C LYS A 287 -31.20 -50.96 -24.12
N GLY A 288 -30.69 -51.98 -23.41
CA GLY A 288 -31.06 -52.27 -22.02
C GLY A 288 -30.61 -51.16 -21.06
N LYS A 289 -29.42 -50.54 -21.31
CA LYS A 289 -29.01 -49.34 -20.55
C LYS A 289 -29.96 -48.16 -20.80
N LEU A 290 -30.45 -47.96 -22.00
CA LEU A 290 -31.35 -46.84 -22.35
C LEU A 290 -32.76 -47.03 -21.71
N GLU A 291 -33.26 -48.27 -21.67
CA GLU A 291 -34.54 -48.63 -21.01
C GLU A 291 -34.54 -48.34 -19.52
N ARG A 292 -33.41 -48.55 -18.82
CA ARG A 292 -33.23 -48.17 -17.40
C ARG A 292 -33.40 -46.69 -17.14
N TYR A 293 -33.13 -45.83 -18.14
CA TYR A 293 -33.34 -44.39 -18.02
C TYR A 293 -34.78 -43.94 -18.38
N GLY A 294 -35.72 -44.90 -18.56
CA GLY A 294 -37.15 -44.63 -18.77
C GLY A 294 -37.53 -44.20 -20.18
N LEU A 295 -36.65 -44.45 -21.16
CA LEU A 295 -36.88 -44.10 -22.57
C LEU A 295 -37.36 -45.33 -23.36
N LYS A 296 -38.63 -45.72 -23.16
CA LYS A 296 -39.24 -46.89 -23.82
C LYS A 296 -39.54 -46.66 -25.33
N ASP A 297 -39.59 -45.44 -25.79
CA ASP A 297 -40.01 -45.15 -27.18
C ASP A 297 -38.81 -45.00 -28.12
N LEU A 298 -38.24 -46.12 -28.54
CA LEU A 298 -37.39 -46.19 -29.72
C LEU A 298 -38.17 -46.59 -30.98
N LYS A 299 -39.51 -46.77 -30.91
CA LYS A 299 -40.36 -47.15 -32.03
C LYS A 299 -40.50 -46.03 -33.10
N ASN A 300 -40.25 -44.79 -32.76
CA ASN A 300 -40.44 -43.62 -33.66
C ASN A 300 -39.15 -43.14 -34.35
N LEU A 301 -38.03 -43.84 -34.22
CA LEU A 301 -36.88 -43.67 -35.11
C LEU A 301 -37.00 -44.68 -36.26
N LYS A 302 -38.08 -44.48 -37.05
CA LYS A 302 -38.16 -45.13 -38.37
C LYS A 302 -37.04 -44.57 -39.26
N ASP A 303 -36.36 -45.50 -39.89
CA ASP A 303 -35.58 -45.62 -41.09
C ASP A 303 -35.07 -44.33 -41.78
#